data_71876cbe21f1ec92f8180155e0a545f4
#
_entry.id   71876cbe21f1ec92f8180155e0a545f4
#
_cell.length_a   1.000
_cell.length_b   1.000
_cell.length_c   1.000
_cell.angle_alpha   90.00
_cell.angle_beta   90.00
_cell.angle_gamma   90.00
#
_symmetry.space_group_name_H-M   'P 1'
#
loop_
_entity.id
_entity.type
_entity.pdbx_description
1 polymer ?
#
loop_
_entity_poly.entity_id
_entity_poly.type
_entity_poly.pdbx_seq_one_letter_code
_entity_poly.pdbx_strand_id
1 'polypeptide(L)'
;YPSREFLAALHPKLENIVQEKMSEDIYPAGSKAGYLTPEWAELMGLTTNTAVAVGGVDAHVSVPAATVTEPGKMVMVMGTSICHMVLGTEERFIEGMCGVVEDGILPGYFGYELGQAAVGDIFEWFVNNCVPARYEAEAQERGINIHQFLTEKAAELAVGQSGLLALDWWNGNRSILVDADLSGMIIGMTLNTKPEEIYRALIEATAFGTRRIIQACEEAGVAIQELYACGGLPHRNPLLMQIYADVTGRTIKVARTTQAGALGAAMFAAVAAGSEAGGYDDIVAAAKQM
;
A
#
# COMPACT_ATOMS: atom_id res chain seq x y z
N TYR A 1 15.68 -14.59 -3.36
CA TYR A 1 16.85 -13.68 -3.19
C TYR A 1 17.34 -13.21 -4.55
N PRO A 2 18.02 -12.04 -4.63
CA PRO A 2 18.73 -11.63 -5.84
C PRO A 2 19.76 -12.68 -6.28
N SER A 3 20.08 -12.70 -7.58
CA SER A 3 21.07 -13.65 -8.10
C SER A 3 22.47 -13.35 -7.55
N ARG A 4 23.32 -14.37 -7.53
CA ARG A 4 24.71 -14.25 -7.10
C ARG A 4 25.48 -13.23 -7.96
N GLU A 5 25.20 -13.21 -9.27
CA GLU A 5 25.81 -12.28 -10.22
C GLU A 5 25.40 -10.84 -9.92
N PHE A 6 24.11 -10.59 -9.62
CA PHE A 6 23.63 -9.29 -9.22
C PHE A 6 24.31 -8.82 -7.93
N LEU A 7 24.37 -9.68 -6.92
CA LEU A 7 25.00 -9.37 -5.64
C LEU A 7 26.50 -9.08 -5.80
N ALA A 8 27.22 -9.87 -6.63
CA ALA A 8 28.63 -9.64 -6.95
C ALA A 8 28.86 -8.31 -7.69
N ALA A 9 27.97 -7.96 -8.63
CA ALA A 9 28.04 -6.69 -9.35
C ALA A 9 27.79 -5.48 -8.44
N LEU A 10 26.91 -5.63 -7.44
CA LEU A 10 26.65 -4.60 -6.45
C LEU A 10 27.86 -4.36 -5.55
N HIS A 11 28.47 -5.43 -5.03
CA HIS A 11 29.73 -5.37 -4.28
C HIS A 11 30.33 -6.78 -4.17
N PRO A 12 31.65 -6.98 -4.41
CA PRO A 12 32.30 -8.30 -4.38
C PRO A 12 32.09 -9.09 -3.09
N LYS A 13 31.98 -8.43 -1.93
CA LYS A 13 31.72 -9.10 -0.64
C LYS A 13 30.30 -9.62 -0.49
N LEU A 14 29.38 -9.24 -1.36
CA LEU A 14 27.99 -9.70 -1.32
C LEU A 14 27.75 -10.95 -2.17
N GLU A 15 28.72 -11.37 -2.97
CA GLU A 15 28.59 -12.52 -3.88
C GLU A 15 27.99 -13.77 -3.23
N ASN A 16 28.41 -14.09 -2.01
CA ASN A 16 27.97 -15.29 -1.29
C ASN A 16 27.12 -14.95 -0.03
N ILE A 17 26.60 -13.73 0.06
CA ILE A 17 25.92 -13.26 1.28
C ILE A 17 24.70 -14.12 1.62
N VAL A 18 23.99 -14.65 0.63
CA VAL A 18 22.82 -15.52 0.85
C VAL A 18 23.25 -16.79 1.59
N GLN A 19 24.26 -17.51 1.07
CA GLN A 19 24.74 -18.75 1.68
C GLN A 19 25.41 -18.54 3.04
N GLU A 20 26.04 -17.37 3.24
CA GLU A 20 26.80 -17.07 4.47
C GLU A 20 25.94 -16.52 5.61
N LYS A 21 24.87 -15.80 5.30
CA LYS A 21 24.14 -14.99 6.27
C LYS A 21 22.62 -15.19 6.27
N MET A 22 22.05 -15.80 5.24
CA MET A 22 20.61 -15.91 5.09
C MET A 22 20.18 -17.38 5.09
N SER A 23 18.91 -17.65 5.41
CA SER A 23 18.37 -19.00 5.32
C SER A 23 17.97 -19.32 3.88
N GLU A 24 18.30 -20.54 3.44
CA GLU A 24 17.78 -21.10 2.19
C GLU A 24 16.42 -21.78 2.38
N ASP A 25 15.98 -21.96 3.64
CA ASP A 25 14.66 -22.47 4.00
C ASP A 25 13.61 -21.36 3.84
N ILE A 26 13.07 -21.23 2.63
CA ILE A 26 12.05 -20.26 2.27
C ILE A 26 10.75 -21.00 2.02
N TYR A 27 9.67 -20.54 2.67
CA TYR A 27 8.35 -21.12 2.57
C TYR A 27 7.31 -20.05 2.22
N PRO A 28 6.25 -20.38 1.48
CA PRO A 28 5.14 -19.46 1.21
C PRO A 28 4.48 -18.97 2.49
N ALA A 29 3.96 -17.75 2.47
CA ALA A 29 3.20 -17.20 3.59
C ALA A 29 1.99 -18.10 3.92
N GLY A 30 1.74 -18.31 5.23
CA GLY A 30 0.67 -19.20 5.71
C GLY A 30 1.06 -20.67 5.81
N SER A 31 2.26 -21.07 5.36
CA SER A 31 2.80 -22.39 5.68
C SER A 31 2.97 -22.54 7.19
N LYS A 32 2.77 -23.75 7.71
CA LYS A 32 3.00 -24.01 9.13
C LYS A 32 4.51 -24.07 9.41
N ALA A 33 5.04 -23.09 10.15
CA ALA A 33 6.43 -23.07 10.61
C ALA A 33 6.67 -24.01 11.81
N GLY A 34 5.61 -24.28 12.58
CA GLY A 34 5.68 -25.12 13.76
C GLY A 34 4.55 -24.83 14.75
N TYR A 35 4.86 -25.00 16.03
CA TYR A 35 3.94 -24.71 17.12
C TYR A 35 4.64 -23.83 18.17
N LEU A 36 3.86 -23.18 19.05
CA LEU A 36 4.40 -22.39 20.15
C LEU A 36 5.27 -23.25 21.08
N THR A 37 6.40 -22.69 21.50
CA THR A 37 7.17 -23.29 22.57
C THR A 37 6.41 -23.21 23.91
N PRO A 38 6.70 -24.08 24.90
CA PRO A 38 6.05 -24.01 26.20
C PRO A 38 6.14 -22.63 26.86
N GLU A 39 7.30 -21.98 26.75
CA GLU A 39 7.54 -20.63 27.28
C GLU A 39 6.59 -19.59 26.66
N TRP A 40 6.48 -19.55 25.33
CA TRP A 40 5.60 -18.61 24.65
C TRP A 40 4.11 -18.95 24.84
N ALA A 41 3.77 -20.23 24.90
CA ALA A 41 2.41 -20.65 25.18
C ALA A 41 1.95 -20.18 26.57
N GLU A 42 2.80 -20.33 27.60
CA GLU A 42 2.53 -19.84 28.94
C GLU A 42 2.42 -18.31 28.98
N LEU A 43 3.41 -17.60 28.40
CA LEU A 43 3.43 -16.13 28.38
C LEU A 43 2.20 -15.52 27.71
N MET A 44 1.69 -16.14 26.64
CA MET A 44 0.56 -15.65 25.87
C MET A 44 -0.79 -16.20 26.36
N GLY A 45 -0.79 -17.11 27.34
CA GLY A 45 -2.00 -17.80 27.81
C GLY A 45 -2.62 -18.73 26.74
N LEU A 46 -1.79 -19.27 25.87
CA LEU A 46 -2.15 -20.17 24.79
C LEU A 46 -1.66 -21.60 25.07
N THR A 47 -1.89 -22.52 24.13
CA THR A 47 -1.41 -23.91 24.24
C THR A 47 -0.22 -24.17 23.31
N THR A 48 0.56 -25.18 23.61
CA THR A 48 1.64 -25.66 22.73
C THR A 48 1.14 -26.28 21.41
N ASN A 49 -0.16 -26.45 21.25
CA ASN A 49 -0.77 -26.88 19.98
C ASN A 49 -1.16 -25.70 19.07
N THR A 50 -0.88 -24.46 19.50
CA THR A 50 -1.12 -23.28 18.68
C THR A 50 -0.12 -23.24 17.52
N ALA A 51 -0.62 -23.31 16.29
CA ALA A 51 0.21 -23.25 15.10
C ALA A 51 0.84 -21.87 14.91
N VAL A 52 2.08 -21.85 14.45
CA VAL A 52 2.81 -20.65 14.04
C VAL A 52 2.93 -20.65 12.52
N ALA A 53 2.44 -19.59 11.88
CA ALA A 53 2.51 -19.43 10.43
C ALA A 53 3.85 -18.83 9.99
N VAL A 54 4.29 -19.17 8.79
CA VAL A 54 5.26 -18.36 8.06
C VAL A 54 4.61 -17.02 7.77
N GLY A 55 5.25 -15.95 8.20
CA GLY A 55 4.74 -14.58 8.03
C GLY A 55 4.97 -14.03 6.62
N GLY A 56 4.43 -12.84 6.39
CA GLY A 56 4.63 -12.06 5.17
C GLY A 56 4.89 -10.59 5.50
N VAL A 57 5.24 -9.81 4.50
CA VAL A 57 5.37 -8.34 4.61
C VAL A 57 4.00 -7.74 4.90
N ASP A 58 3.92 -6.71 5.75
CA ASP A 58 2.67 -6.10 6.23
C ASP A 58 1.73 -5.64 5.11
N ALA A 59 2.29 -5.03 4.05
CA ALA A 59 1.50 -4.65 2.88
C ALA A 59 0.99 -5.87 2.09
N HIS A 60 1.80 -6.93 1.98
CA HIS A 60 1.45 -8.16 1.27
C HIS A 60 0.31 -8.92 1.98
N VAL A 61 0.39 -9.08 3.30
CA VAL A 61 -0.67 -9.77 4.05
C VAL A 61 -1.99 -9.00 4.03
N SER A 62 -1.97 -7.71 3.72
CA SER A 62 -3.19 -6.91 3.55
C SER A 62 -4.00 -7.28 2.30
N VAL A 63 -3.41 -7.96 1.32
CA VAL A 63 -4.05 -8.30 0.04
C VAL A 63 -5.25 -9.24 0.23
N PRO A 64 -5.14 -10.41 0.88
CA PRO A 64 -6.30 -11.27 1.12
C PRO A 64 -7.33 -10.63 2.06
N ALA A 65 -6.90 -9.76 2.99
CA ALA A 65 -7.83 -9.01 3.86
C ALA A 65 -8.68 -7.99 3.09
N ALA A 66 -8.21 -7.53 1.93
CA ALA A 66 -8.99 -6.75 0.98
C ALA A 66 -9.84 -7.64 0.04
N THR A 67 -9.97 -8.93 0.31
CA THR A 67 -10.68 -9.94 -0.49
C THR A 67 -10.11 -10.15 -1.91
N VAL A 68 -8.86 -9.81 -2.13
CA VAL A 68 -8.17 -9.99 -3.40
C VAL A 68 -7.36 -11.28 -3.35
N THR A 69 -7.77 -12.28 -4.13
CA THR A 69 -7.15 -13.62 -4.17
C THR A 69 -6.88 -14.09 -5.60
N GLU A 70 -7.01 -13.20 -6.59
CA GLU A 70 -6.83 -13.53 -8.01
C GLU A 70 -6.28 -12.33 -8.79
N PRO A 71 -5.65 -12.54 -9.96
CA PRO A 71 -5.14 -11.48 -10.83
C PRO A 71 -6.24 -10.53 -11.35
N GLY A 72 -5.82 -9.43 -11.97
CA GLY A 72 -6.70 -8.39 -12.53
C GLY A 72 -7.13 -7.33 -11.53
N LYS A 73 -6.64 -7.39 -10.31
CA LYS A 73 -6.97 -6.48 -9.21
C LYS A 73 -5.71 -5.88 -8.62
N MET A 74 -5.77 -4.60 -8.26
CA MET A 74 -4.70 -3.92 -7.55
C MET A 74 -5.19 -3.55 -6.14
N VAL A 75 -4.42 -3.88 -5.13
CA VAL A 75 -4.65 -3.43 -3.75
C VAL A 75 -3.73 -2.26 -3.46
N MET A 76 -4.30 -1.16 -3.03
CA MET A 76 -3.62 0.05 -2.58
C MET A 76 -3.64 0.09 -1.06
N VAL A 77 -2.49 -0.13 -0.42
CA VAL A 77 -2.34 0.03 1.03
C VAL A 77 -1.96 1.48 1.29
N MET A 78 -2.95 2.28 1.71
CA MET A 78 -2.87 3.74 1.73
C MET A 78 -2.66 4.27 3.15
N GLY A 79 -1.48 4.83 3.40
CA GLY A 79 -1.06 5.43 4.66
C GLY A 79 -0.18 6.66 4.45
N THR A 80 0.94 6.74 5.15
CA THR A 80 2.00 7.75 4.95
C THR A 80 2.54 7.71 3.52
N SER A 81 2.70 6.51 2.99
CA SER A 81 2.98 6.17 1.59
C SER A 81 1.84 5.32 1.02
N ILE A 82 1.94 4.91 -0.25
CA ILE A 82 1.08 3.86 -0.81
C ILE A 82 1.94 2.74 -1.35
N CYS A 83 1.58 1.50 -0.95
CA CYS A 83 2.05 0.30 -1.61
C CYS A 83 0.95 -0.23 -2.55
N HIS A 84 1.32 -0.48 -3.81
CA HIS A 84 0.44 -1.02 -4.84
C HIS A 84 0.80 -2.47 -5.06
N MET A 85 -0.11 -3.38 -4.70
CA MET A 85 0.08 -4.83 -4.77
C MET A 85 -0.77 -5.41 -5.88
N VAL A 86 -0.16 -6.18 -6.77
CA VAL A 86 -0.84 -6.84 -7.88
C VAL A 86 -0.41 -8.31 -7.94
N LEU A 87 -1.36 -9.20 -8.25
CA LEU A 87 -1.09 -10.61 -8.50
C LEU A 87 -0.98 -10.86 -10.00
N GLY A 88 -0.07 -11.73 -10.40
CA GLY A 88 0.08 -12.19 -11.78
C GLY A 88 0.35 -13.68 -11.86
N THR A 89 0.17 -14.26 -13.05
CA THR A 89 0.40 -15.68 -13.34
C THR A 89 1.77 -15.96 -13.95
N GLU A 90 2.52 -14.92 -14.31
CA GLU A 90 3.81 -14.99 -14.96
C GLU A 90 4.77 -14.00 -14.33
N GLU A 91 6.07 -14.25 -14.40
CA GLU A 91 7.06 -13.24 -14.09
C GLU A 91 7.10 -12.19 -15.22
N ARG A 92 6.80 -10.93 -14.90
CA ARG A 92 6.89 -9.81 -15.85
C ARG A 92 7.66 -8.67 -15.22
N PHE A 93 8.56 -8.10 -15.99
CA PHE A 93 9.25 -6.89 -15.58
C PHE A 93 8.40 -5.67 -15.94
N ILE A 94 8.10 -4.85 -14.93
CA ILE A 94 7.45 -3.55 -15.08
C ILE A 94 8.51 -2.49 -14.79
N GLU A 95 8.75 -1.59 -15.73
CA GLU A 95 9.73 -0.52 -15.52
C GLU A 95 9.39 0.30 -14.26
N GLY A 96 10.37 0.49 -13.39
CA GLY A 96 10.19 1.23 -12.13
C GLY A 96 9.41 0.52 -11.03
N MET A 97 9.17 -0.79 -11.14
CA MET A 97 8.61 -1.54 -10.02
C MET A 97 9.64 -1.76 -8.90
N CYS A 98 9.15 -1.93 -7.68
CA CYS A 98 10.00 -2.25 -6.53
C CYS A 98 10.50 -3.70 -6.56
N GLY A 99 9.68 -4.60 -7.05
CA GLY A 99 10.03 -6.01 -7.19
C GLY A 99 8.89 -6.88 -7.70
N VAL A 100 9.28 -8.08 -8.16
CA VAL A 100 8.38 -9.20 -8.48
C VAL A 100 8.93 -10.45 -7.82
N VAL A 101 8.08 -11.21 -7.15
CA VAL A 101 8.47 -12.44 -6.43
C VAL A 101 7.38 -13.48 -6.56
N GLU A 102 7.77 -14.70 -6.96
CA GLU A 102 6.91 -15.88 -6.91
C GLU A 102 6.53 -16.17 -5.46
N ASP A 103 5.24 -16.45 -5.20
CA ASP A 103 4.67 -16.64 -3.86
C ASP A 103 4.88 -15.46 -2.89
N GLY A 104 5.29 -14.30 -3.39
CA GLY A 104 5.64 -13.16 -2.54
C GLY A 104 4.45 -12.51 -1.83
N ILE A 105 3.25 -12.60 -2.39
CA ILE A 105 2.01 -12.09 -1.82
C ILE A 105 1.08 -13.24 -1.45
N LEU A 106 0.70 -14.04 -2.44
CA LEU A 106 -0.14 -15.23 -2.26
C LEU A 106 0.51 -16.44 -2.94
N PRO A 107 0.42 -17.63 -2.33
CA PRO A 107 0.91 -18.86 -2.95
C PRO A 107 0.30 -19.10 -4.34
N GLY A 108 1.12 -19.49 -5.30
CA GLY A 108 0.73 -19.81 -6.68
C GLY A 108 0.66 -18.61 -7.62
N TYR A 109 1.05 -17.41 -7.16
CA TYR A 109 1.08 -16.20 -7.98
C TYR A 109 2.42 -15.45 -7.86
N PHE A 110 2.78 -14.73 -8.91
CA PHE A 110 3.79 -13.69 -8.83
C PHE A 110 3.17 -12.44 -8.18
N GLY A 111 3.82 -11.96 -7.12
CA GLY A 111 3.46 -10.69 -6.49
C GLY A 111 4.28 -9.56 -7.08
N TYR A 112 3.61 -8.53 -7.61
CA TYR A 112 4.26 -7.29 -8.05
C TYR A 112 4.04 -6.20 -7.02
N GLU A 113 5.12 -5.49 -6.70
CA GLU A 113 5.08 -4.34 -5.79
C GLU A 113 5.55 -3.08 -6.51
N LEU A 114 4.70 -2.06 -6.47
CA LEU A 114 5.00 -0.69 -6.86
C LEU A 114 4.60 0.23 -5.71
N GLY A 115 4.97 1.52 -5.76
CA GLY A 115 4.57 2.41 -4.66
C GLY A 115 4.87 3.87 -4.90
N GLN A 116 4.21 4.70 -4.08
CA GLN A 116 4.47 6.13 -3.95
C GLN A 116 5.13 6.40 -2.60
N ALA A 117 6.25 7.12 -2.61
CA ALA A 117 7.11 7.31 -1.44
C ALA A 117 6.44 8.16 -0.35
N ALA A 118 5.61 9.14 -0.73
CA ALA A 118 4.87 9.99 0.18
C ALA A 118 3.46 10.22 -0.36
N VAL A 119 2.46 10.14 0.51
CA VAL A 119 1.05 10.49 0.24
C VAL A 119 0.46 11.15 1.48
N GLY A 120 0.16 10.40 2.54
CA GLY A 120 -0.30 10.98 3.81
C GLY A 120 0.71 11.95 4.39
N ASP A 121 2.00 11.69 4.23
CA ASP A 121 3.08 12.58 4.65
C ASP A 121 3.05 13.93 3.94
N ILE A 122 2.64 13.98 2.67
CA ILE A 122 2.49 15.26 1.93
C ILE A 122 1.40 16.11 2.58
N PHE A 123 0.26 15.49 2.92
CA PHE A 123 -0.85 16.20 3.55
C PHE A 123 -0.49 16.69 4.95
N GLU A 124 0.18 15.86 5.74
CA GLU A 124 0.67 16.22 7.06
C GLU A 124 1.71 17.34 7.00
N TRP A 125 2.68 17.21 6.08
CA TRP A 125 3.67 18.26 5.85
C TRP A 125 3.00 19.59 5.46
N PHE A 126 2.01 19.55 4.56
CA PHE A 126 1.30 20.74 4.11
C PHE A 126 0.57 21.44 5.27
N VAL A 127 -0.14 20.67 6.08
CA VAL A 127 -0.86 21.20 7.25
C VAL A 127 0.11 21.85 8.23
N ASN A 128 1.21 21.19 8.55
CA ASN A 128 2.14 21.67 9.55
C ASN A 128 2.98 22.87 9.10
N ASN A 129 3.18 23.09 7.79
CA ASN A 129 4.11 24.09 7.28
C ASN A 129 3.46 25.20 6.44
N CYS A 130 2.28 24.97 5.86
CA CYS A 130 1.73 25.85 4.83
C CYS A 130 0.32 26.39 5.14
N VAL A 131 -0.37 25.85 6.16
CA VAL A 131 -1.74 26.26 6.49
C VAL A 131 -1.71 27.40 7.51
N PRO A 132 -2.39 28.55 7.24
CA PRO A 132 -2.45 29.65 8.20
C PRO A 132 -3.19 29.29 9.48
N ALA A 133 -2.74 29.78 10.63
CA ALA A 133 -3.31 29.48 11.96
C ALA A 133 -4.81 29.76 12.07
N ARG A 134 -5.37 30.67 11.28
CA ARG A 134 -6.82 30.94 11.26
C ARG A 134 -7.64 29.72 10.79
N TYR A 135 -7.08 28.86 9.93
CA TYR A 135 -7.74 27.62 9.49
C TYR A 135 -7.82 26.60 10.63
N GLU A 136 -6.75 26.49 11.40
CA GLU A 136 -6.70 25.66 12.60
C GLU A 136 -7.73 26.13 13.64
N ALA A 137 -7.80 27.44 13.90
CA ALA A 137 -8.75 28.02 14.83
C ALA A 137 -10.20 27.75 14.37
N GLU A 138 -10.51 27.94 13.08
CA GLU A 138 -11.85 27.67 12.52
C GLU A 138 -12.23 26.18 12.59
N ALA A 139 -11.26 25.28 12.35
CA ALA A 139 -11.48 23.85 12.51
C ALA A 139 -11.79 23.47 13.96
N GLN A 140 -11.06 24.04 14.92
CA GLN A 140 -11.28 23.81 16.35
C GLN A 140 -12.64 24.36 16.82
N GLU A 141 -13.07 25.54 16.37
CA GLU A 141 -14.39 26.09 16.65
C GLU A 141 -15.52 25.17 16.14
N ARG A 142 -15.30 24.49 15.02
CA ARG A 142 -16.23 23.51 14.45
C ARG A 142 -16.13 22.12 15.08
N GLY A 143 -15.16 21.87 15.97
CA GLY A 143 -14.92 20.58 16.61
C GLY A 143 -14.43 19.47 15.67
N ILE A 144 -13.77 19.85 14.56
CA ILE A 144 -13.21 18.92 13.57
C ILE A 144 -11.70 19.11 13.44
N ASN A 145 -11.00 18.09 12.92
CA ASN A 145 -9.57 18.24 12.67
C ASN A 145 -9.30 19.03 11.38
N ILE A 146 -8.10 19.58 11.27
CA ILE A 146 -7.70 20.45 10.16
C ILE A 146 -7.72 19.73 8.79
N HIS A 147 -7.42 18.44 8.72
CA HIS A 147 -7.51 17.68 7.48
C HIS A 147 -8.95 17.52 7.01
N GLN A 148 -9.89 17.27 7.93
CA GLN A 148 -11.32 17.24 7.61
C GLN A 148 -11.79 18.61 7.13
N PHE A 149 -11.41 19.68 7.81
CA PHE A 149 -11.75 21.04 7.44
C PHE A 149 -11.27 21.40 6.02
N LEU A 150 -10.00 21.10 5.70
CA LEU A 150 -9.44 21.32 4.36
C LEU A 150 -10.11 20.44 3.31
N THR A 151 -10.44 19.19 3.65
CA THR A 151 -11.15 18.27 2.76
C THR A 151 -12.54 18.80 2.40
N GLU A 152 -13.29 19.31 3.37
CA GLU A 152 -14.62 19.90 3.14
C GLU A 152 -14.53 21.12 2.21
N LYS A 153 -13.58 22.04 2.48
CA LYS A 153 -13.34 23.21 1.60
C LYS A 153 -12.86 22.81 0.21
N ALA A 154 -11.98 21.82 0.10
CA ALA A 154 -11.48 21.31 -1.17
C ALA A 154 -12.59 20.62 -2.00
N ALA A 155 -13.57 20.01 -1.33
CA ALA A 155 -14.73 19.38 -1.99
C ALA A 155 -15.68 20.39 -2.67
N GLU A 156 -15.68 21.64 -2.21
CA GLU A 156 -16.49 22.73 -2.83
C GLU A 156 -15.93 23.20 -4.19
N LEU A 157 -14.65 22.91 -4.46
CA LEU A 157 -13.99 23.32 -5.69
C LEU A 157 -14.42 22.42 -6.86
N ALA A 158 -14.71 23.01 -8.00
CA ALA A 158 -14.87 22.26 -9.25
C ALA A 158 -13.53 21.69 -9.74
N VAL A 159 -13.59 20.62 -10.54
CA VAL A 159 -12.40 20.03 -11.15
C VAL A 159 -11.66 21.09 -11.99
N GLY A 160 -10.35 21.25 -11.75
CA GLY A 160 -9.51 22.22 -12.46
C GLY A 160 -9.76 23.70 -12.12
N GLN A 161 -10.65 24.01 -11.16
CA GLN A 161 -11.01 25.39 -10.81
C GLN A 161 -9.82 26.21 -10.34
N SER A 162 -8.91 25.63 -9.56
CA SER A 162 -7.74 26.34 -9.04
C SER A 162 -6.69 26.64 -10.11
N GLY A 163 -6.67 25.87 -11.20
CA GLY A 163 -5.59 25.91 -12.20
C GLY A 163 -4.24 25.40 -11.69
N LEU A 164 -4.19 24.87 -10.46
CA LEU A 164 -2.98 24.34 -9.87
C LEU A 164 -2.68 22.93 -10.39
N LEU A 165 -1.40 22.65 -10.61
CA LEU A 165 -0.87 21.31 -10.85
C LEU A 165 0.25 21.04 -9.86
N ALA A 166 0.33 19.79 -9.36
CA ALA A 166 1.40 19.38 -8.46
C ALA A 166 2.00 18.04 -8.87
N LEU A 167 3.26 17.81 -8.47
CA LEU A 167 3.92 16.50 -8.47
C LEU A 167 3.97 15.98 -7.04
N ASP A 168 3.77 14.69 -6.85
CA ASP A 168 3.74 14.04 -5.53
C ASP A 168 5.13 13.60 -5.01
N TRP A 169 6.22 14.16 -5.51
CA TRP A 169 7.59 13.68 -5.28
C TRP A 169 8.26 14.31 -4.05
N TRP A 170 7.51 14.55 -2.96
CA TRP A 170 8.07 15.13 -1.71
C TRP A 170 9.16 14.26 -1.06
N ASN A 171 9.16 12.95 -1.34
CA ASN A 171 10.17 11.97 -0.93
C ASN A 171 10.76 11.24 -2.15
N GLY A 172 11.05 11.95 -3.25
CA GLY A 172 11.44 11.34 -4.50
C GLY A 172 10.31 10.62 -5.20
N ASN A 173 10.62 9.89 -6.26
CA ASN A 173 9.69 9.04 -6.99
C ASN A 173 10.10 7.57 -6.85
N ARG A 174 9.33 6.79 -6.06
CA ARG A 174 9.59 5.36 -5.81
C ARG A 174 9.27 4.51 -7.04
N SER A 175 8.15 4.77 -7.68
CA SER A 175 7.67 4.18 -8.93
C SER A 175 7.02 5.28 -9.75
N ILE A 176 7.40 5.49 -10.98
CA ILE A 176 8.05 4.69 -12.02
C ILE A 176 9.53 5.09 -12.20
N LEU A 177 9.92 6.31 -11.80
CA LEU A 177 11.23 6.86 -12.15
C LEU A 177 12.37 6.30 -11.30
N VAL A 178 12.07 5.73 -10.11
CA VAL A 178 13.03 5.15 -9.16
C VAL A 178 14.17 6.12 -8.84
N ASP A 179 13.79 7.36 -8.53
CA ASP A 179 14.74 8.44 -8.27
C ASP A 179 14.38 9.15 -6.96
N ALA A 180 15.22 8.97 -5.95
CA ALA A 180 15.05 9.55 -4.62
C ALA A 180 15.46 11.04 -4.54
N ASP A 181 16.16 11.55 -5.53
CA ASP A 181 16.63 12.94 -5.58
C ASP A 181 15.59 13.90 -6.18
N LEU A 182 14.51 13.37 -6.74
CA LEU A 182 13.39 14.18 -7.22
C LEU A 182 12.64 14.83 -6.06
N SER A 183 12.08 16.01 -6.33
CA SER A 183 11.33 16.78 -5.34
C SER A 183 9.95 17.18 -5.83
N GLY A 184 9.02 17.39 -4.88
CA GLY A 184 7.67 17.87 -5.16
C GLY A 184 7.68 19.26 -5.80
N MET A 185 6.61 19.55 -6.57
CA MET A 185 6.44 20.84 -7.23
C MET A 185 4.96 21.23 -7.24
N ILE A 186 4.68 22.52 -7.12
CA ILE A 186 3.36 23.09 -7.34
C ILE A 186 3.51 24.25 -8.34
N ILE A 187 2.70 24.26 -9.39
CA ILE A 187 2.69 25.33 -10.40
C ILE A 187 1.29 25.92 -10.52
N GLY A 188 1.25 27.20 -10.99
CA GLY A 188 -0.01 27.93 -11.16
C GLY A 188 -0.41 28.81 -9.97
N MET A 189 0.40 28.90 -8.91
CA MET A 189 0.10 29.71 -7.73
C MET A 189 0.03 31.21 -8.05
N THR A 190 -0.91 31.90 -7.43
CA THR A 190 -1.09 33.36 -7.50
C THR A 190 -1.24 33.92 -6.09
N LEU A 191 -1.30 35.26 -5.96
CA LEU A 191 -1.56 35.90 -4.66
C LEU A 191 -2.97 35.58 -4.10
N ASN A 192 -3.87 35.06 -4.93
CA ASN A 192 -5.23 34.70 -4.52
C ASN A 192 -5.37 33.20 -4.18
N THR A 193 -4.31 32.43 -4.36
CA THR A 193 -4.34 30.97 -4.11
C THR A 193 -4.61 30.69 -2.61
N LYS A 194 -5.54 29.81 -2.35
CA LYS A 194 -5.98 29.45 -0.99
C LYS A 194 -5.44 28.07 -0.57
N PRO A 195 -5.32 27.80 0.73
CA PRO A 195 -4.86 26.51 1.24
C PRO A 195 -5.65 25.30 0.74
N GLU A 196 -6.97 25.40 0.67
CA GLU A 196 -7.85 24.33 0.16
C GLU A 196 -7.61 24.00 -1.31
N GLU A 197 -7.20 24.99 -2.12
CA GLU A 197 -6.85 24.78 -3.54
C GLU A 197 -5.54 23.99 -3.67
N ILE A 198 -4.56 24.33 -2.83
CA ILE A 198 -3.28 23.58 -2.78
C ILE A 198 -3.53 22.16 -2.25
N TYR A 199 -4.31 22.02 -1.18
CA TYR A 199 -4.62 20.72 -0.59
C TYR A 199 -5.27 19.78 -1.60
N ARG A 200 -6.22 20.31 -2.41
CA ARG A 200 -6.84 19.56 -3.50
C ARG A 200 -5.83 19.18 -4.59
N ALA A 201 -4.97 20.09 -5.01
CA ALA A 201 -3.95 19.81 -6.01
C ALA A 201 -2.96 18.73 -5.55
N LEU A 202 -2.62 18.68 -4.24
CA LEU A 202 -1.80 17.62 -3.67
C LEU A 202 -2.51 16.25 -3.68
N ILE A 203 -3.81 16.20 -3.39
CA ILE A 203 -4.61 14.97 -3.53
C ILE A 203 -4.64 14.52 -4.99
N GLU A 204 -4.89 15.43 -5.92
CA GLU A 204 -4.91 15.14 -7.36
C GLU A 204 -3.54 14.63 -7.84
N ALA A 205 -2.43 15.21 -7.37
CA ALA A 205 -1.07 14.76 -7.70
C ALA A 205 -0.84 13.30 -7.31
N THR A 206 -1.21 12.91 -6.09
CA THR A 206 -1.07 11.52 -5.64
C THR A 206 -1.96 10.55 -6.45
N ALA A 207 -3.15 11.00 -6.87
CA ALA A 207 -4.02 10.21 -7.74
C ALA A 207 -3.43 10.03 -9.16
N PHE A 208 -2.82 11.08 -9.73
CA PHE A 208 -2.11 10.98 -11.01
C PHE A 208 -0.90 10.06 -10.91
N GLY A 209 -0.15 10.07 -9.81
CA GLY A 209 0.93 9.11 -9.55
C GLY A 209 0.43 7.66 -9.58
N THR A 210 -0.67 7.37 -8.88
CA THR A 210 -1.32 6.05 -8.92
C THR A 210 -1.76 5.68 -10.36
N ARG A 211 -2.36 6.61 -11.11
CA ARG A 211 -2.73 6.37 -12.51
C ARG A 211 -1.53 6.01 -13.37
N ARG A 212 -0.40 6.69 -13.21
CA ARG A 212 0.84 6.39 -13.96
C ARG A 212 1.37 4.99 -13.62
N ILE A 213 1.30 4.57 -12.34
CA ILE A 213 1.65 3.21 -11.92
C ILE A 213 0.74 2.17 -12.60
N ILE A 214 -0.57 2.39 -12.62
CA ILE A 214 -1.52 1.50 -13.30
C ILE A 214 -1.18 1.39 -14.80
N GLN A 215 -0.92 2.51 -15.47
CA GLN A 215 -0.53 2.52 -16.88
C GLN A 215 0.75 1.72 -17.13
N ALA A 216 1.77 1.84 -16.28
CA ALA A 216 3.00 1.06 -16.42
C ALA A 216 2.74 -0.46 -16.28
N CYS A 217 1.86 -0.87 -15.38
CA CYS A 217 1.44 -2.27 -15.27
C CYS A 217 0.77 -2.75 -16.57
N GLU A 218 -0.16 -1.96 -17.11
CA GLU A 218 -0.91 -2.31 -18.32
C GLU A 218 0.00 -2.31 -19.57
N GLU A 219 0.91 -1.36 -19.69
CA GLU A 219 1.95 -1.30 -20.75
C GLU A 219 2.84 -2.56 -20.74
N ALA A 220 3.11 -3.11 -19.55
CA ALA A 220 3.83 -4.38 -19.37
C ALA A 220 2.93 -5.63 -19.53
N GLY A 221 1.64 -5.47 -19.86
CA GLY A 221 0.69 -6.56 -20.04
C GLY A 221 0.12 -7.15 -18.74
N VAL A 222 0.25 -6.44 -17.62
CA VAL A 222 -0.38 -6.79 -16.34
C VAL A 222 -1.68 -5.99 -16.24
N ALA A 223 -2.80 -6.64 -16.59
CA ALA A 223 -4.10 -5.98 -16.60
C ALA A 223 -4.60 -5.66 -15.19
N ILE A 224 -5.14 -4.44 -15.00
CA ILE A 224 -5.75 -4.00 -13.76
C ILE A 224 -7.18 -3.54 -14.05
N GLN A 225 -8.16 -4.32 -13.65
CA GLN A 225 -9.57 -4.08 -13.92
C GLN A 225 -10.27 -3.41 -12.75
N GLU A 226 -9.91 -3.78 -11.53
CA GLU A 226 -10.51 -3.29 -10.31
C GLU A 226 -9.45 -2.78 -9.32
N LEU A 227 -9.83 -1.77 -8.55
CA LEU A 227 -9.00 -1.22 -7.48
C LEU A 227 -9.62 -1.50 -6.12
N TYR A 228 -8.77 -1.89 -5.19
CA TYR A 228 -9.12 -2.09 -3.79
C TYR A 228 -8.24 -1.20 -2.93
N ALA A 229 -8.81 -0.51 -1.97
CA ALA A 229 -8.09 0.38 -1.07
C ALA A 229 -8.24 -0.09 0.37
N CYS A 230 -7.14 -0.11 1.11
CA CYS A 230 -7.13 -0.36 2.56
C CYS A 230 -6.13 0.60 3.25
N GLY A 231 -6.08 0.56 4.57
CA GLY A 231 -5.30 1.50 5.36
C GLY A 231 -6.14 2.66 5.91
N GLY A 232 -5.47 3.65 6.49
CA GLY A 232 -6.17 4.72 7.22
C GLY A 232 -6.80 5.80 6.33
N LEU A 233 -6.17 6.15 5.21
CA LEU A 233 -6.64 7.25 4.34
C LEU A 233 -8.00 7.00 3.69
N PRO A 234 -8.31 5.79 3.14
CA PRO A 234 -9.58 5.54 2.48
C PRO A 234 -10.81 5.75 3.38
N HIS A 235 -10.67 5.47 4.67
CA HIS A 235 -11.75 5.62 5.64
C HIS A 235 -11.93 7.05 6.12
N ARG A 236 -10.89 7.88 6.04
CA ARG A 236 -10.88 9.23 6.60
C ARG A 236 -11.16 10.33 5.59
N ASN A 237 -10.91 10.06 4.30
CA ASN A 237 -11.01 11.08 3.26
C ASN A 237 -11.80 10.58 2.03
N PRO A 238 -13.14 10.73 2.04
CA PRO A 238 -14.00 10.36 0.91
C PRO A 238 -13.69 11.15 -0.38
N LEU A 239 -13.29 12.41 -0.27
CA LEU A 239 -12.91 13.24 -1.42
C LEU A 239 -11.69 12.66 -2.13
N LEU A 240 -10.67 12.25 -1.35
CA LEU A 240 -9.47 11.59 -1.89
C LEU A 240 -9.88 10.35 -2.70
N MET A 241 -10.73 9.48 -2.14
CA MET A 241 -11.17 8.27 -2.83
C MET A 241 -11.95 8.57 -4.10
N GLN A 242 -12.80 9.62 -4.10
CA GLN A 242 -13.51 10.05 -5.30
C GLN A 242 -12.53 10.57 -6.38
N ILE A 243 -11.57 11.42 -6.00
CA ILE A 243 -10.56 11.93 -6.93
C ILE A 243 -9.74 10.78 -7.53
N TYR A 244 -9.35 9.79 -6.72
CA TYR A 244 -8.64 8.60 -7.21
C TYR A 244 -9.49 7.80 -8.22
N ALA A 245 -10.78 7.62 -7.94
CA ALA A 245 -11.69 6.94 -8.86
C ALA A 245 -11.85 7.70 -10.18
N ASP A 246 -12.02 9.02 -10.11
CA ASP A 246 -12.18 9.89 -11.28
C ASP A 246 -10.90 9.90 -12.14
N VAL A 247 -9.72 10.09 -11.51
CA VAL A 247 -8.44 10.15 -12.21
C VAL A 247 -8.07 8.81 -12.84
N THR A 248 -8.31 7.71 -12.14
CA THR A 248 -8.00 6.36 -12.66
C THR A 248 -9.05 5.83 -13.64
N GLY A 249 -10.26 6.40 -13.61
CA GLY A 249 -11.41 5.93 -14.40
C GLY A 249 -11.89 4.54 -13.97
N ARG A 250 -11.70 4.18 -12.69
CA ARG A 250 -12.01 2.87 -12.14
C ARG A 250 -12.79 2.96 -10.84
N THR A 251 -13.70 2.01 -10.63
CA THR A 251 -14.34 1.83 -9.32
C THR A 251 -13.30 1.39 -8.30
N ILE A 252 -13.33 2.02 -7.12
CA ILE A 252 -12.48 1.65 -6.01
C ILE A 252 -13.36 1.05 -4.91
N LYS A 253 -13.03 -0.18 -4.50
CA LYS A 253 -13.66 -0.84 -3.36
C LYS A 253 -12.79 -0.60 -2.12
N VAL A 254 -13.38 -0.07 -1.06
CA VAL A 254 -12.66 0.15 0.20
C VAL A 254 -12.85 -1.05 1.10
N ALA A 255 -11.75 -1.62 1.60
CA ALA A 255 -11.78 -2.74 2.53
C ALA A 255 -12.58 -2.37 3.78
N ARG A 256 -13.40 -3.28 4.27
CA ARG A 256 -14.26 -3.01 5.44
C ARG A 256 -13.46 -2.77 6.72
N THR A 257 -12.33 -3.45 6.86
CA THR A 257 -11.47 -3.32 8.02
C THR A 257 -10.48 -2.16 7.88
N THR A 258 -10.24 -1.44 8.96
CA THR A 258 -9.15 -0.46 9.07
C THR A 258 -7.81 -1.11 9.45
N GLN A 259 -7.82 -2.41 9.77
CA GLN A 259 -6.66 -3.21 10.22
C GLN A 259 -6.38 -4.37 9.26
N ALA A 260 -6.28 -4.06 7.95
CA ALA A 260 -6.11 -5.07 6.91
C ALA A 260 -4.86 -5.95 7.13
N GLY A 261 -3.74 -5.37 7.55
CA GLY A 261 -2.53 -6.13 7.86
C GLY A 261 -2.73 -7.15 8.98
N ALA A 262 -3.38 -6.74 10.09
CA ALA A 262 -3.67 -7.65 11.20
C ALA A 262 -4.66 -8.76 10.80
N LEU A 263 -5.72 -8.40 10.06
CA LEU A 263 -6.69 -9.38 9.56
C LEU A 263 -6.03 -10.38 8.61
N GLY A 264 -5.21 -9.91 7.67
CA GLY A 264 -4.49 -10.80 6.75
C GLY A 264 -3.50 -11.72 7.45
N ALA A 265 -2.76 -11.22 8.45
CA ALA A 265 -1.91 -12.05 9.29
C ALA A 265 -2.72 -13.15 10.02
N ALA A 266 -3.90 -12.79 10.55
CA ALA A 266 -4.80 -13.76 11.18
C ALA A 266 -5.34 -14.80 10.17
N MET A 267 -5.63 -14.40 8.92
CA MET A 267 -6.03 -15.32 7.85
C MET A 267 -4.92 -16.34 7.55
N PHE A 268 -3.68 -15.90 7.38
CA PHE A 268 -2.53 -16.80 7.17
C PHE A 268 -2.29 -17.72 8.38
N ALA A 269 -2.47 -17.21 9.60
CA ALA A 269 -2.38 -18.03 10.80
C ALA A 269 -3.49 -19.10 10.85
N ALA A 270 -4.71 -18.76 10.43
CA ALA A 270 -5.81 -19.70 10.35
C ALA A 270 -5.58 -20.80 9.27
N VAL A 271 -4.94 -20.44 8.15
CA VAL A 271 -4.49 -21.41 7.14
C VAL A 271 -3.41 -22.34 7.70
N ALA A 272 -2.43 -21.80 8.42
CA ALA A 272 -1.39 -22.63 9.07
C ALA A 272 -1.95 -23.59 10.12
N ALA A 273 -3.03 -23.23 10.81
CA ALA A 273 -3.74 -24.11 11.74
C ALA A 273 -4.42 -25.28 10.99
N GLY A 274 -5.02 -25.01 9.83
CA GLY A 274 -5.74 -25.99 9.02
C GLY A 274 -7.18 -26.19 9.47
N SER A 275 -8.02 -26.71 8.57
CA SER A 275 -9.46 -26.91 8.80
C SER A 275 -9.77 -27.87 9.95
N GLU A 276 -8.96 -28.87 10.19
CA GLU A 276 -9.12 -29.82 11.31
C GLU A 276 -8.99 -29.14 12.69
N ALA A 277 -8.22 -28.04 12.77
CA ALA A 277 -8.06 -27.25 13.99
C ALA A 277 -8.98 -26.02 14.04
N GLY A 278 -9.99 -25.95 13.16
CA GLY A 278 -10.93 -24.83 13.07
C GLY A 278 -10.43 -23.65 12.24
N GLY A 279 -9.34 -23.81 11.51
CA GLY A 279 -8.83 -22.85 10.52
C GLY A 279 -9.38 -23.12 9.12
N TYR A 280 -8.57 -22.85 8.08
CA TYR A 280 -8.97 -22.97 6.67
C TYR A 280 -7.96 -23.80 5.89
N ASP A 281 -8.44 -24.41 4.78
CA ASP A 281 -7.57 -25.22 3.91
C ASP A 281 -6.64 -24.35 3.05
N ASP A 282 -7.09 -23.15 2.70
CA ASP A 282 -6.32 -22.19 1.91
C ASP A 282 -6.71 -20.73 2.20
N ILE A 283 -5.92 -19.82 1.67
CA ILE A 283 -6.10 -18.37 1.88
C ILE A 283 -7.34 -17.83 1.16
N VAL A 284 -7.81 -18.49 0.10
CA VAL A 284 -9.04 -18.09 -0.62
C VAL A 284 -10.27 -18.38 0.23
N ALA A 285 -10.28 -19.53 0.90
CA ALA A 285 -11.34 -19.91 1.84
C ALA A 285 -11.36 -18.94 3.04
N ALA A 286 -10.19 -18.62 3.61
CA ALA A 286 -10.06 -17.64 4.70
C ALA A 286 -10.58 -16.26 4.28
N ALA A 287 -10.15 -15.73 3.13
CA ALA A 287 -10.55 -14.42 2.64
C ALA A 287 -12.06 -14.28 2.33
N LYS A 288 -12.75 -15.38 2.07
CA LYS A 288 -14.21 -15.38 1.84
C LYS A 288 -15.03 -15.37 3.13
N GLN A 289 -14.45 -15.84 4.24
CA GLN A 289 -15.21 -16.10 5.47
C GLN A 289 -14.82 -15.17 6.63
N MET A 290 -13.63 -14.61 6.61
CA MET A 290 -13.14 -13.66 7.61
C MET A 290 -13.30 -12.21 7.16
#